data_299366e8b2ef4af28097354348bb9e54
#
_entry.id   299366e8b2ef4af28097354348bb9e54
#
_cell.length_a   1.000
_cell.length_b   1.000
_cell.length_c   1.000
_cell.angle_alpha   90.00
_cell.angle_beta   90.00
_cell.angle_gamma   90.00
#
_symmetry.space_group_name_H-M   'P 1'
#
loop_
_entity.id
_entity.type
_entity.pdbx_description
1 polymer ?
#
loop_
_entity_poly.entity_id
_entity_poly.type
_entity_poly.pdbx_seq_one_letter_code
_entity_poly.pdbx_strand_id
1 'polypeptide(L)'
;MKRIEIIDIIGKDYLTSNIENEEFSYQKALKEIGKDITDYQKSDYKRRYKDIDIRFENGGLSILVETKTSYTNNDFEQLEAYVNYEKELTNNKVVAILANTKNDDFLIWTDDSGTIGSDNANKNEYTIQNLEYYFDLFFGTKNNQLKLVQNTYTLNELLHKYGINEKIRSQFVGTCLLSLKYSLTFEGLETKQIISGIEIILTNLLEKDLNKATKLTILKNNVLDSQDVRELPKEDFSIILRKIKKDILPYINDKNTAGQDLLNLFFTTFNKYVGKADKNQAFTPDHIVHFMCKVAGISRNSVVLDPCCGSGAFLVRALTEALDDCDTEEERNNVKKHQIYGIEFEDTAFGLSTTNMLIHGDGNSNIVKGSCFNEDNYVDKGVNVVLMNPPYNAQRKHCKKEYVAEWSSKTNTDPSKGFHFVYEIAEKVKTGKLVVLLPMQCAIGSPKEKEIIRYKKEMMKKHTLEAVFSLPPDVFHPGANASACCMVFNLGVRHSKANIKETFFGYYKDDGFMKKKNLGRVEKTDTSGKGVWKEIEREWLELFWNRTSKIGKSIVKQVNETDEWLAEAYMETDYSDTHSLEFQKSINEYRAYSFIATPRPSIENKWYRIRHV
;
A
#
# COMPACT_ATOMS: atom_id res chain seq x y z
N MET A 1 2.58 -32.82 6.94
CA MET A 1 2.80 -32.08 8.21
C MET A 1 2.22 -32.90 9.36
N LYS A 2 2.97 -33.14 10.44
CA LYS A 2 2.48 -33.92 11.60
C LYS A 2 1.59 -33.06 12.49
N ARG A 3 0.66 -33.68 13.24
CA ARG A 3 -0.22 -32.95 14.18
C ARG A 3 0.55 -32.04 15.14
N ILE A 4 1.70 -32.48 15.64
CA ILE A 4 2.56 -31.70 16.56
C ILE A 4 3.11 -30.44 15.86
N GLU A 5 3.49 -30.52 14.61
CA GLU A 5 3.99 -29.36 13.84
C GLU A 5 2.89 -28.32 13.62
N ILE A 6 1.66 -28.76 13.38
CA ILE A 6 0.48 -27.87 13.26
C ILE A 6 0.22 -27.17 14.60
N ILE A 7 0.28 -27.90 15.71
CA ILE A 7 0.10 -27.35 17.06
C ILE A 7 1.18 -26.32 17.38
N ASP A 8 2.44 -26.60 17.03
CA ASP A 8 3.57 -25.68 17.24
C ASP A 8 3.44 -24.39 16.40
N ILE A 9 2.88 -24.49 15.19
CA ILE A 9 2.67 -23.34 14.31
C ILE A 9 1.52 -22.46 14.81
N ILE A 10 0.36 -23.06 15.12
CA ILE A 10 -0.83 -22.30 15.51
C ILE A 10 -0.65 -21.71 16.92
N GLY A 11 -0.07 -22.47 17.85
CA GLY A 11 0.24 -22.02 19.21
C GLY A 11 -0.34 -22.94 20.30
N LYS A 12 0.54 -23.59 21.07
CA LYS A 12 0.16 -24.53 22.13
C LYS A 12 -0.72 -23.91 23.22
N ASP A 13 -0.52 -22.64 23.53
CA ASP A 13 -1.22 -21.95 24.62
C ASP A 13 -2.73 -21.80 24.37
N TYR A 14 -3.17 -21.99 23.13
CA TYR A 14 -4.56 -21.84 22.71
C TYR A 14 -5.27 -23.19 22.42
N LEU A 15 -4.54 -24.28 22.60
CA LEU A 15 -5.07 -25.62 22.34
C LEU A 15 -6.13 -26.00 23.39
N THR A 16 -7.30 -26.42 22.92
CA THR A 16 -8.41 -26.89 23.77
C THR A 16 -8.68 -28.39 23.62
N SER A 17 -8.15 -29.04 22.59
CA SER A 17 -8.09 -30.50 22.49
C SER A 17 -6.89 -31.04 23.28
N ASN A 18 -7.04 -32.24 23.90
CA ASN A 18 -5.97 -32.80 24.71
C ASN A 18 -4.88 -33.45 23.84
N ILE A 19 -3.61 -33.13 24.11
CA ILE A 19 -2.47 -33.58 23.28
C ILE A 19 -2.20 -35.10 23.44
N GLU A 20 -2.59 -35.70 24.56
CA GLU A 20 -2.09 -37.03 24.94
C GLU A 20 -2.94 -38.22 24.49
N ASN A 21 -4.13 -38.08 23.91
CA ASN A 21 -4.98 -39.12 23.29
C ASN A 21 -6.45 -38.75 23.14
N GLU A 22 -6.89 -37.55 23.49
CA GLU A 22 -8.30 -37.17 23.41
C GLU A 22 -8.51 -36.04 22.38
N GLU A 23 -9.15 -36.37 21.29
CA GLU A 23 -9.78 -35.47 20.35
C GLU A 23 -10.80 -34.58 21.09
N PHE A 24 -11.09 -33.36 20.59
CA PHE A 24 -12.12 -32.53 21.19
C PHE A 24 -13.51 -33.09 20.85
N SER A 25 -14.29 -33.44 21.85
CA SER A 25 -15.63 -34.04 21.67
C SER A 25 -16.73 -33.00 21.64
N TYR A 26 -17.29 -32.73 20.47
CA TYR A 26 -18.47 -31.87 20.31
C TYR A 26 -19.71 -32.49 20.99
N GLN A 27 -19.79 -33.81 21.04
CA GLN A 27 -20.90 -34.48 21.72
C GLN A 27 -20.95 -34.16 23.23
N LYS A 28 -19.78 -34.17 23.88
CA LYS A 28 -19.70 -33.81 25.30
C LYS A 28 -19.97 -32.32 25.51
N ALA A 29 -19.31 -31.45 24.72
CA ALA A 29 -19.41 -30.01 24.87
C ALA A 29 -20.84 -29.47 24.63
N LEU A 30 -21.52 -29.92 23.58
CA LEU A 30 -22.91 -29.51 23.31
C LEU A 30 -23.89 -30.01 24.38
N LYS A 31 -23.67 -31.20 24.93
CA LYS A 31 -24.50 -31.73 26.03
C LYS A 31 -24.34 -30.91 27.32
N GLU A 32 -23.14 -30.40 27.60
CA GLU A 32 -22.87 -29.56 28.77
C GLU A 32 -23.63 -28.22 28.71
N ILE A 33 -23.87 -27.67 27.51
CA ILE A 33 -24.70 -26.46 27.34
C ILE A 33 -26.18 -26.75 27.13
N GLY A 34 -26.62 -27.99 27.38
CA GLY A 34 -28.03 -28.42 27.36
C GLY A 34 -28.61 -28.61 25.95
N LYS A 35 -27.77 -28.70 24.92
CA LYS A 35 -28.19 -29.01 23.54
C LYS A 35 -28.19 -30.53 23.35
N ASP A 36 -29.36 -31.07 22.95
CA ASP A 36 -29.48 -32.51 22.68
C ASP A 36 -29.06 -32.83 21.24
N ILE A 37 -27.99 -33.60 21.12
CA ILE A 37 -27.47 -34.05 19.84
C ILE A 37 -28.40 -35.04 19.13
N THR A 38 -29.40 -35.59 19.83
CA THR A 38 -30.37 -36.51 19.24
C THR A 38 -31.19 -35.89 18.11
N ASP A 39 -31.37 -34.58 18.06
CA ASP A 39 -32.02 -33.88 16.94
C ASP A 39 -31.16 -33.88 15.67
N TYR A 40 -29.86 -33.93 15.79
CA TYR A 40 -28.92 -34.08 14.64
C TYR A 40 -28.87 -35.51 14.09
N GLN A 41 -29.40 -36.49 14.84
CA GLN A 41 -29.50 -37.89 14.39
C GLN A 41 -30.57 -38.12 13.33
N LYS A 42 -31.47 -37.16 13.12
CA LYS A 42 -32.58 -37.25 12.14
C LYS A 42 -32.23 -36.73 10.74
N SER A 43 -31.26 -35.87 10.60
CA SER A 43 -30.67 -35.52 9.31
C SER A 43 -29.54 -36.50 8.98
N ASP A 44 -29.31 -36.80 7.70
CA ASP A 44 -28.31 -37.76 7.23
C ASP A 44 -26.85 -37.47 7.62
N TYR A 45 -26.57 -36.41 8.37
CA TYR A 45 -25.30 -36.08 9.04
C TYR A 45 -25.07 -36.96 10.27
N LYS A 46 -24.75 -38.15 9.99
CA LYS A 46 -24.78 -39.30 10.84
C LYS A 46 -23.62 -39.40 11.80
N ARG A 47 -23.94 -39.81 12.99
CA ARG A 47 -23.22 -40.75 13.90
C ARG A 47 -21.69 -40.91 13.80
N ARG A 48 -21.02 -40.32 12.82
CA ARG A 48 -19.59 -40.54 12.53
C ARG A 48 -18.70 -39.39 12.98
N TYR A 49 -19.22 -38.17 13.13
CA TYR A 49 -18.42 -36.98 13.34
C TYR A 49 -18.67 -36.42 14.73
N LYS A 50 -17.97 -36.95 15.73
CA LYS A 50 -18.18 -36.54 17.13
C LYS A 50 -17.02 -35.75 17.67
N ASP A 51 -15.85 -36.06 17.21
CA ASP A 51 -14.59 -35.63 17.80
C ASP A 51 -13.67 -35.13 16.69
N ILE A 52 -13.16 -33.88 16.83
CA ILE A 52 -12.23 -33.27 15.90
C ILE A 52 -10.79 -33.49 16.39
N ASP A 53 -9.86 -33.64 15.45
CA ASP A 53 -8.46 -33.92 15.74
C ASP A 53 -7.78 -32.84 16.58
N ILE A 54 -7.94 -31.56 16.21
CA ILE A 54 -7.29 -30.43 16.90
C ILE A 54 -8.24 -29.23 16.90
N ARG A 55 -8.42 -28.61 18.08
CA ARG A 55 -9.20 -27.41 18.25
C ARG A 55 -8.43 -26.38 19.07
N PHE A 56 -8.39 -25.15 18.57
CA PHE A 56 -7.86 -23.99 19.28
C PHE A 56 -8.95 -22.98 19.50
N GLU A 57 -8.86 -22.24 20.59
CA GLU A 57 -9.80 -21.18 20.91
C GLU A 57 -9.10 -20.00 21.58
N ASN A 58 -9.43 -18.79 21.15
CA ASN A 58 -9.00 -17.55 21.78
C ASN A 58 -9.95 -16.40 21.44
N GLY A 59 -10.54 -15.78 22.45
CA GLY A 59 -11.14 -14.45 22.40
C GLY A 59 -12.14 -14.20 21.25
N GLY A 60 -12.97 -15.20 20.88
CA GLY A 60 -13.96 -15.07 19.79
C GLY A 60 -13.52 -15.71 18.47
N LEU A 61 -12.38 -16.38 18.41
CA LEU A 61 -11.88 -17.17 17.29
C LEU A 61 -11.74 -18.65 17.69
N SER A 62 -12.19 -19.55 16.82
CA SER A 62 -11.92 -20.99 16.89
C SER A 62 -11.23 -21.45 15.63
N ILE A 63 -10.17 -22.26 15.76
CA ILE A 63 -9.48 -22.91 14.65
C ILE A 63 -9.66 -24.41 14.77
N LEU A 64 -10.24 -24.99 13.73
CA LEU A 64 -10.59 -26.41 13.66
C LEU A 64 -9.69 -27.10 12.65
N VAL A 65 -8.97 -28.12 13.06
CA VAL A 65 -8.07 -28.88 12.17
C VAL A 65 -8.44 -30.34 12.16
N GLU A 66 -8.70 -30.86 10.98
CA GLU A 66 -8.86 -32.28 10.71
C GLU A 66 -7.67 -32.78 9.88
N THR A 67 -7.08 -33.91 10.26
CA THR A 67 -5.90 -34.47 9.60
C THR A 67 -6.24 -35.73 8.83
N LYS A 68 -5.80 -35.82 7.57
CA LYS A 68 -6.06 -36.98 6.69
C LYS A 68 -4.78 -37.40 5.95
N THR A 69 -4.78 -38.59 5.40
CA THR A 69 -3.69 -39.08 4.53
C THR A 69 -3.98 -38.87 3.05
N SER A 70 -5.24 -38.60 2.72
CA SER A 70 -5.76 -38.22 1.40
C SER A 70 -7.11 -37.59 1.58
N TYR A 71 -7.52 -36.69 0.67
CA TYR A 71 -8.82 -36.01 0.75
C TYR A 71 -9.89 -36.74 -0.05
N THR A 72 -11.07 -36.85 0.55
CA THR A 72 -12.30 -37.39 -0.04
C THR A 72 -13.48 -36.42 0.19
N ASN A 73 -14.56 -36.55 -0.56
CA ASN A 73 -15.77 -35.72 -0.34
C ASN A 73 -16.31 -35.88 1.08
N ASN A 74 -16.22 -37.08 1.67
CA ASN A 74 -16.64 -37.29 3.05
C ASN A 74 -15.83 -36.49 4.07
N ASP A 75 -14.57 -36.15 3.78
CA ASP A 75 -13.72 -35.35 4.69
C ASP A 75 -14.15 -33.89 4.69
N PHE A 76 -14.63 -33.36 3.56
CA PHE A 76 -15.23 -32.02 3.50
C PHE A 76 -16.55 -31.95 4.28
N GLU A 77 -17.43 -32.95 4.11
CA GLU A 77 -18.68 -33.06 4.86
C GLU A 77 -18.44 -33.18 6.38
N GLN A 78 -17.38 -33.92 6.75
CA GLN A 78 -16.97 -34.07 8.14
C GLN A 78 -16.52 -32.72 8.72
N LEU A 79 -15.66 -31.99 8.04
CA LEU A 79 -15.16 -30.70 8.50
C LEU A 79 -16.27 -29.63 8.54
N GLU A 80 -17.21 -29.66 7.58
CA GLU A 80 -18.39 -28.79 7.59
C GLU A 80 -19.29 -29.08 8.81
N ALA A 81 -19.48 -30.35 9.18
CA ALA A 81 -20.22 -30.71 10.38
C ALA A 81 -19.58 -30.14 11.65
N TYR A 82 -18.23 -30.19 11.76
CA TYR A 82 -17.51 -29.59 12.88
C TYR A 82 -17.66 -28.07 12.94
N VAL A 83 -17.62 -27.38 11.81
CA VAL A 83 -17.86 -25.93 11.74
C VAL A 83 -19.27 -25.60 12.24
N ASN A 84 -20.27 -26.39 11.85
CA ASN A 84 -21.65 -26.19 12.29
C ASN A 84 -21.80 -26.44 13.81
N TYR A 85 -21.17 -27.48 14.35
CA TYR A 85 -21.15 -27.73 15.79
C TYR A 85 -20.43 -26.62 16.55
N GLU A 86 -19.31 -26.11 16.03
CA GLU A 86 -18.60 -25.00 16.65
C GLU A 86 -19.46 -23.73 16.71
N LYS A 87 -20.16 -23.40 15.61
CA LYS A 87 -21.07 -22.25 15.54
C LYS A 87 -22.25 -22.37 16.50
N GLU A 88 -22.64 -23.59 16.85
CA GLU A 88 -23.67 -23.83 17.87
C GLU A 88 -23.13 -23.80 19.30
N LEU A 89 -21.90 -24.25 19.49
CA LEU A 89 -21.23 -24.27 20.78
C LEU A 89 -20.80 -22.85 21.18
N THR A 90 -20.34 -22.05 20.21
CA THR A 90 -19.76 -20.73 20.42
C THR A 90 -20.29 -19.73 19.39
N ASN A 91 -20.18 -18.44 19.71
CA ASN A 91 -20.37 -17.37 18.70
C ASN A 91 -19.06 -16.95 18.02
N ASN A 92 -18.04 -17.81 18.07
CA ASN A 92 -16.72 -17.50 17.55
C ASN A 92 -16.73 -17.47 16.01
N LYS A 93 -15.83 -16.66 15.45
CA LYS A 93 -15.39 -16.81 14.07
C LYS A 93 -14.64 -18.12 13.92
N VAL A 94 -14.79 -18.80 12.79
CA VAL A 94 -14.23 -20.14 12.60
C VAL A 94 -13.27 -20.17 11.44
N VAL A 95 -12.09 -20.72 11.67
CA VAL A 95 -11.16 -21.17 10.62
C VAL A 95 -11.17 -22.68 10.61
N ALA A 96 -11.45 -23.28 9.46
CA ALA A 96 -11.43 -24.71 9.27
C ALA A 96 -10.24 -25.11 8.38
N ILE A 97 -9.48 -26.12 8.80
CA ILE A 97 -8.27 -26.59 8.11
C ILE A 97 -8.37 -28.08 7.90
N LEU A 98 -8.18 -28.53 6.67
CA LEU A 98 -7.98 -29.93 6.31
C LEU A 98 -6.51 -30.12 5.92
N ALA A 99 -5.75 -30.88 6.73
CA ALA A 99 -4.33 -31.05 6.58
C ALA A 99 -3.95 -32.47 6.14
N ASN A 100 -3.12 -32.59 5.11
CA ASN A 100 -2.59 -33.88 4.66
C ASN A 100 -1.32 -34.24 5.47
N THR A 101 -1.32 -35.39 6.10
CA THR A 101 -0.19 -35.83 6.93
C THR A 101 0.95 -36.51 6.13
N LYS A 102 0.77 -36.75 4.82
CA LYS A 102 1.78 -37.38 3.97
C LYS A 102 2.58 -36.38 3.13
N ASN A 103 1.94 -35.30 2.67
CA ASN A 103 2.55 -34.38 1.73
C ASN A 103 2.24 -32.95 2.18
N ASP A 104 2.67 -32.30 3.03
CA ASP A 104 2.50 -30.91 3.51
C ASP A 104 1.42 -30.06 2.77
N ASP A 105 0.41 -30.74 2.20
CA ASP A 105 -0.75 -30.13 1.52
C ASP A 105 -1.85 -29.85 2.54
N PHE A 106 -2.56 -28.73 2.38
CA PHE A 106 -3.65 -28.35 3.27
C PHE A 106 -4.65 -27.44 2.53
N LEU A 107 -5.89 -27.46 3.02
CA LEU A 107 -6.97 -26.61 2.55
C LEU A 107 -7.52 -25.83 3.73
N ILE A 108 -7.76 -24.53 3.57
CA ILE A 108 -8.18 -23.61 4.62
C ILE A 108 -9.47 -22.90 4.20
N TRP A 109 -10.42 -22.80 5.12
CA TRP A 109 -11.67 -22.05 4.99
C TRP A 109 -11.83 -21.10 6.17
N THR A 110 -12.40 -19.93 5.89
CA THR A 110 -12.79 -18.95 6.89
C THR A 110 -14.31 -18.79 6.92
N ASP A 111 -14.88 -18.16 7.93
CA ASP A 111 -16.32 -17.91 8.04
C ASP A 111 -16.99 -17.34 6.78
N ASP A 112 -16.22 -16.57 6.00
CA ASP A 112 -16.72 -15.91 4.79
C ASP A 112 -16.66 -16.82 3.55
N SER A 113 -16.12 -18.03 3.68
CA SER A 113 -15.88 -18.95 2.56
C SER A 113 -17.11 -19.75 2.12
N GLY A 114 -18.24 -19.65 2.85
CA GLY A 114 -19.47 -20.43 2.58
C GLY A 114 -19.34 -21.92 2.91
N THR A 115 -19.99 -22.80 2.12
CA THR A 115 -19.94 -24.26 2.29
C THR A 115 -18.54 -24.80 2.06
N ILE A 116 -18.11 -25.74 2.90
CA ILE A 116 -16.79 -26.36 2.76
C ILE A 116 -16.75 -27.31 1.57
N GLY A 117 -15.86 -27.05 0.61
CA GLY A 117 -15.65 -27.87 -0.57
C GLY A 117 -14.30 -27.60 -1.22
N SER A 118 -13.84 -28.50 -2.10
CA SER A 118 -12.54 -28.40 -2.76
C SER A 118 -12.38 -27.11 -3.61
N ASP A 119 -13.48 -26.58 -4.10
CA ASP A 119 -13.46 -25.46 -5.07
C ASP A 119 -13.44 -24.09 -4.39
N ASN A 120 -13.89 -24.01 -3.13
CA ASN A 120 -14.00 -22.76 -2.38
C ASN A 120 -13.01 -22.65 -1.20
N ALA A 121 -12.03 -23.55 -1.10
CA ALA A 121 -10.92 -23.37 -0.18
C ALA A 121 -10.15 -22.09 -0.51
N ASN A 122 -9.61 -21.42 0.51
CA ASN A 122 -8.76 -20.25 0.34
C ASN A 122 -7.46 -20.63 -0.39
N LYS A 123 -7.46 -20.55 -1.71
CA LYS A 123 -6.31 -20.90 -2.56
C LYS A 123 -5.12 -19.93 -2.45
N ASN A 124 -5.30 -18.84 -1.70
CA ASN A 124 -4.25 -17.84 -1.50
C ASN A 124 -3.45 -18.05 -0.20
N GLU A 125 -3.84 -18.98 0.65
CA GLU A 125 -3.06 -19.33 1.82
C GLU A 125 -2.09 -20.45 1.50
N TYR A 126 -0.81 -20.14 1.48
CA TYR A 126 0.27 -21.05 1.12
C TYR A 126 0.89 -21.79 2.30
N THR A 127 0.51 -21.38 3.54
CA THR A 127 0.99 -22.01 4.77
C THR A 127 -0.04 -21.89 5.87
N ILE A 128 -0.10 -22.87 6.79
CA ILE A 128 -0.84 -22.74 8.04
C ILE A 128 -0.16 -21.66 8.88
N GLN A 129 -0.95 -20.72 9.41
CA GLN A 129 -0.48 -19.58 10.17
C GLN A 129 -0.71 -19.78 11.68
N ASN A 130 -0.15 -18.90 12.52
CA ASN A 130 -0.42 -18.90 13.94
C ASN A 130 -1.83 -18.35 14.26
N LEU A 131 -2.33 -18.62 15.46
CA LEU A 131 -3.66 -18.19 15.89
C LEU A 131 -3.82 -16.67 15.85
N GLU A 132 -2.77 -15.91 16.19
CA GLU A 132 -2.79 -14.45 16.14
C GLU A 132 -3.06 -13.92 14.73
N TYR A 133 -2.50 -14.55 13.70
CA TYR A 133 -2.77 -14.19 12.31
C TYR A 133 -4.26 -14.34 11.98
N TYR A 134 -4.86 -15.49 12.32
CA TYR A 134 -6.28 -15.73 12.08
C TYR A 134 -7.17 -14.85 12.94
N PHE A 135 -6.75 -14.53 14.16
CA PHE A 135 -7.45 -13.59 15.02
C PHE A 135 -7.48 -12.19 14.39
N ASP A 136 -6.34 -11.73 13.92
CA ASP A 136 -6.21 -10.43 13.26
C ASP A 136 -7.03 -10.35 11.96
N LEU A 137 -7.21 -11.47 11.27
CA LEU A 137 -8.04 -11.57 10.06
C LEU A 137 -9.50 -11.15 10.33
N PHE A 138 -10.07 -11.54 11.47
CA PHE A 138 -11.47 -11.27 11.81
C PHE A 138 -11.69 -10.02 12.65
N PHE A 139 -10.74 -9.69 13.51
CA PHE A 139 -10.94 -8.71 14.59
C PHE A 139 -10.02 -7.48 14.48
N GLY A 140 -9.04 -7.50 13.61
CA GLY A 140 -8.08 -6.41 13.61
C GLY A 140 -7.23 -6.22 12.37
N THR A 141 -7.56 -5.24 11.57
CA THR A 141 -6.64 -4.68 10.55
C THR A 141 -5.47 -3.88 11.15
N LYS A 142 -5.55 -3.51 12.42
CA LYS A 142 -4.64 -2.58 13.10
C LYS A 142 -3.35 -3.21 13.58
N ASN A 143 -3.43 -4.41 14.13
CA ASN A 143 -2.25 -5.13 14.62
C ASN A 143 -1.37 -5.58 13.46
N ASN A 144 -1.95 -5.85 12.29
CA ASN A 144 -1.20 -6.30 11.11
C ASN A 144 -0.22 -5.24 10.60
N GLN A 145 -0.63 -3.97 10.50
CA GLN A 145 0.26 -2.90 10.04
C GLN A 145 1.40 -2.65 11.03
N LEU A 146 1.10 -2.53 12.31
CA LEU A 146 2.13 -2.31 13.35
C LEU A 146 3.08 -3.50 13.44
N LYS A 147 2.55 -4.73 13.38
CA LYS A 147 3.33 -5.96 13.40
C LYS A 147 4.20 -6.09 12.15
N LEU A 148 3.66 -5.80 10.96
CA LEU A 148 4.43 -5.78 9.72
C LEU A 148 5.57 -4.74 9.79
N VAL A 149 5.31 -3.53 10.26
CA VAL A 149 6.34 -2.49 10.44
C VAL A 149 7.41 -2.95 11.42
N GLN A 150 7.03 -3.60 12.51
CA GLN A 150 7.96 -4.14 13.51
C GLN A 150 8.77 -5.32 12.94
N ASN A 151 8.12 -6.23 12.21
CA ASN A 151 8.77 -7.34 11.53
C ASN A 151 9.75 -6.84 10.46
N THR A 152 9.37 -5.80 9.72
CA THR A 152 10.22 -5.14 8.73
C THR A 152 11.47 -4.55 9.38
N TYR A 153 11.32 -3.89 10.53
CA TYR A 153 12.46 -3.39 11.30
C TYR A 153 13.41 -4.53 11.69
N THR A 154 12.89 -5.59 12.30
CA THR A 154 13.70 -6.73 12.75
C THR A 154 14.36 -7.47 11.58
N LEU A 155 13.70 -7.54 10.41
CA LEU A 155 14.30 -8.07 9.19
C LEU A 155 15.44 -7.18 8.69
N ASN A 156 15.27 -5.85 8.69
CA ASN A 156 16.33 -4.94 8.28
C ASN A 156 17.58 -5.04 9.19
N GLU A 157 17.40 -5.15 10.51
CA GLU A 157 18.49 -5.39 11.45
C GLU A 157 19.20 -6.73 11.16
N LEU A 158 18.44 -7.77 10.82
CA LEU A 158 19.00 -9.07 10.45
C LEU A 158 19.85 -8.98 9.18
N LEU A 159 19.35 -8.29 8.15
CA LEU A 159 20.08 -8.08 6.90
C LEU A 159 21.35 -7.24 7.09
N HIS A 160 21.30 -6.25 8.01
CA HIS A 160 22.47 -5.47 8.40
C HIS A 160 23.52 -6.36 9.07
N LYS A 161 23.09 -7.20 10.02
CA LYS A 161 23.95 -8.16 10.72
C LYS A 161 24.68 -9.09 9.76
N TYR A 162 24.00 -9.52 8.70
CA TYR A 162 24.57 -10.44 7.69
C TYR A 162 25.24 -9.71 6.51
N GLY A 163 25.46 -8.40 6.61
CA GLY A 163 26.25 -7.65 5.64
C GLY A 163 25.59 -7.31 4.33
N ILE A 164 24.27 -7.52 4.19
CA ILE A 164 23.54 -7.13 2.98
C ILE A 164 23.51 -5.60 2.85
N ASN A 165 24.00 -5.09 1.72
CA ASN A 165 24.09 -3.67 1.45
C ASN A 165 22.70 -3.01 1.44
N GLU A 166 22.57 -1.85 2.09
CA GLU A 166 21.31 -1.13 2.20
C GLU A 166 20.63 -0.89 0.84
N LYS A 167 21.40 -0.59 -0.20
CA LYS A 167 20.88 -0.26 -1.54
C LYS A 167 20.13 -1.41 -2.21
N ILE A 168 20.51 -2.66 -1.92
CA ILE A 168 19.92 -3.83 -2.56
C ILE A 168 18.87 -4.52 -1.69
N ARG A 169 18.76 -4.17 -0.38
CA ARG A 169 17.89 -4.89 0.57
C ARG A 169 16.45 -5.00 0.11
N SER A 170 15.86 -3.90 -0.32
CA SER A 170 14.45 -3.89 -0.76
C SER A 170 14.23 -4.83 -1.94
N GLN A 171 15.10 -4.78 -2.94
CA GLN A 171 15.02 -5.63 -4.12
C GLN A 171 15.35 -7.09 -3.78
N PHE A 172 16.33 -7.34 -2.93
CA PHE A 172 16.67 -8.67 -2.43
C PHE A 172 15.49 -9.31 -1.69
N VAL A 173 14.88 -8.59 -0.76
CA VAL A 173 13.73 -9.11 -0.02
C VAL A 173 12.53 -9.33 -0.93
N GLY A 174 12.26 -8.40 -1.87
CA GLY A 174 11.21 -8.58 -2.88
C GLY A 174 11.41 -9.83 -3.73
N THR A 175 12.65 -10.07 -4.18
CA THR A 175 13.03 -11.25 -4.95
C THR A 175 12.87 -12.55 -4.14
N CYS A 176 13.32 -12.57 -2.89
CA CYS A 176 13.14 -13.70 -1.98
C CYS A 176 11.66 -13.98 -1.69
N LEU A 177 10.91 -12.94 -1.43
CA LEU A 177 9.48 -13.00 -1.13
C LEU A 177 8.69 -13.58 -2.30
N LEU A 178 8.94 -13.06 -3.51
CA LEU A 178 8.36 -13.59 -4.75
C LEU A 178 8.70 -15.08 -4.91
N SER A 179 9.95 -15.46 -4.72
CA SER A 179 10.38 -16.85 -4.87
C SER A 179 9.74 -17.76 -3.82
N LEU A 180 9.60 -17.32 -2.57
CA LEU A 180 8.92 -18.05 -1.51
C LEU A 180 7.42 -18.22 -1.81
N LYS A 181 6.78 -17.21 -2.38
CA LYS A 181 5.38 -17.29 -2.83
C LYS A 181 5.18 -18.39 -3.88
N TYR A 182 6.18 -18.63 -4.72
CA TYR A 182 6.19 -19.70 -5.73
C TYR A 182 6.99 -20.92 -5.29
N SER A 183 6.92 -21.25 -4.00
CA SER A 183 7.39 -22.50 -3.41
C SER A 183 8.89 -22.76 -3.53
N LEU A 184 9.73 -21.74 -3.35
CA LEU A 184 11.17 -21.89 -3.28
C LEU A 184 11.57 -22.92 -2.19
N THR A 185 12.28 -23.98 -2.61
CA THR A 185 12.94 -24.91 -1.70
C THR A 185 14.33 -24.37 -1.35
N PHE A 186 14.67 -24.28 -0.07
CA PHE A 186 15.95 -23.73 0.38
C PHE A 186 16.56 -24.47 1.57
N GLU A 187 15.78 -25.24 2.32
CA GLU A 187 16.27 -25.93 3.52
C GLU A 187 17.35 -26.96 3.16
N GLY A 188 18.50 -26.87 3.82
CA GLY A 188 19.64 -27.77 3.63
C GLY A 188 20.43 -27.54 2.33
N LEU A 189 20.06 -26.55 1.51
CA LEU A 189 20.74 -26.25 0.25
C LEU A 189 21.91 -25.28 0.46
N GLU A 190 22.93 -25.42 -0.39
CA GLU A 190 24.02 -24.44 -0.46
C GLU A 190 23.56 -23.14 -1.11
N THR A 191 24.15 -22.00 -0.74
CA THR A 191 23.81 -20.65 -1.25
C THR A 191 23.67 -20.60 -2.76
N LYS A 192 24.59 -21.25 -3.50
CA LYS A 192 24.53 -21.33 -4.97
C LYS A 192 23.28 -22.05 -5.48
N GLN A 193 22.85 -23.10 -4.78
CA GLN A 193 21.64 -23.86 -5.15
C GLN A 193 20.38 -23.03 -4.87
N ILE A 194 20.34 -22.31 -3.76
CA ILE A 194 19.24 -21.38 -3.44
C ILE A 194 19.13 -20.29 -4.51
N ILE A 195 20.25 -19.65 -4.88
CA ILE A 195 20.30 -18.64 -5.95
C ILE A 195 19.79 -19.22 -7.26
N SER A 196 20.25 -20.40 -7.65
CA SER A 196 19.78 -21.08 -8.88
C SER A 196 18.28 -21.39 -8.83
N GLY A 197 17.75 -21.79 -7.67
CA GLY A 197 16.32 -21.98 -7.47
C GLY A 197 15.50 -20.71 -7.67
N ILE A 198 15.98 -19.60 -7.12
CA ILE A 198 15.38 -18.27 -7.32
C ILE A 198 15.41 -17.89 -8.82
N GLU A 199 16.55 -18.06 -9.49
CA GLU A 199 16.71 -17.72 -10.91
C GLU A 199 15.74 -18.53 -11.80
N ILE A 200 15.56 -19.82 -11.53
CA ILE A 200 14.60 -20.67 -12.24
C ILE A 200 13.17 -20.14 -12.06
N ILE A 201 12.77 -19.84 -10.83
CA ILE A 201 11.43 -19.32 -10.54
C ILE A 201 11.20 -18.00 -11.28
N LEU A 202 12.13 -17.04 -11.20
CA LEU A 202 12.03 -15.76 -11.91
C LEU A 202 11.96 -15.95 -13.43
N THR A 203 12.75 -16.87 -13.97
CA THR A 203 12.75 -17.19 -15.40
C THR A 203 11.40 -17.70 -15.87
N ASN A 204 10.78 -18.60 -15.10
CA ASN A 204 9.46 -19.15 -15.41
C ASN A 204 8.35 -18.10 -15.30
N LEU A 205 8.40 -17.27 -14.26
CA LEU A 205 7.41 -16.21 -14.04
C LEU A 205 7.41 -15.17 -15.17
N LEU A 206 8.60 -14.84 -15.69
CA LEU A 206 8.79 -13.86 -16.75
C LEU A 206 8.73 -14.49 -18.16
N GLU A 207 8.41 -15.78 -18.31
CA GLU A 207 8.48 -16.48 -19.61
C GLU A 207 7.71 -15.78 -20.73
N LYS A 208 6.55 -15.21 -20.40
CA LYS A 208 5.65 -14.53 -21.35
C LYS A 208 5.81 -12.99 -21.37
N ASP A 209 6.72 -12.44 -20.58
CA ASP A 209 6.95 -10.99 -20.50
C ASP A 209 7.79 -10.51 -21.69
N LEU A 210 7.33 -9.46 -22.36
CA LEU A 210 8.04 -8.85 -23.50
C LEU A 210 9.40 -8.25 -23.12
N ASN A 211 9.56 -7.84 -21.85
CA ASN A 211 10.79 -7.26 -21.30
C ASN A 211 11.60 -8.26 -20.47
N LYS A 212 11.33 -9.56 -20.61
CA LYS A 212 11.94 -10.66 -19.83
C LYS A 212 13.45 -10.51 -19.67
N ALA A 213 14.16 -10.34 -20.77
CA ALA A 213 15.62 -10.26 -20.74
C ALA A 213 16.12 -9.10 -19.88
N THR A 214 15.53 -7.92 -20.02
CA THR A 214 15.90 -6.72 -19.23
C THR A 214 15.58 -6.93 -17.75
N LYS A 215 14.38 -7.43 -17.43
CA LYS A 215 13.94 -7.68 -16.05
C LYS A 215 14.82 -8.71 -15.35
N LEU A 216 15.07 -9.86 -16.00
CA LEU A 216 15.95 -10.90 -15.46
C LEU A 216 17.39 -10.39 -15.27
N THR A 217 17.93 -9.64 -16.25
CA THR A 217 19.28 -9.08 -16.16
C THR A 217 19.41 -8.14 -14.96
N ILE A 218 18.44 -7.27 -14.73
CA ILE A 218 18.46 -6.33 -13.61
C ILE A 218 18.35 -7.06 -12.28
N LEU A 219 17.37 -7.98 -12.13
CA LEU A 219 17.21 -8.75 -10.89
C LEU A 219 18.43 -9.63 -10.60
N LYS A 220 19.02 -10.23 -11.65
CA LYS A 220 20.22 -11.03 -11.50
C LYS A 220 21.42 -10.16 -11.10
N ASN A 221 21.77 -9.15 -11.89
CA ASN A 221 22.96 -8.34 -11.65
C ASN A 221 22.92 -7.56 -10.35
N ASN A 222 21.75 -6.97 -10.01
CA ASN A 222 21.66 -6.12 -8.84
C ASN A 222 21.48 -6.91 -7.54
N VAL A 223 20.94 -8.14 -7.60
CA VAL A 223 20.59 -8.93 -6.42
C VAL A 223 21.36 -10.23 -6.37
N LEU A 224 21.06 -11.15 -7.30
CA LEU A 224 21.55 -12.54 -7.19
C LEU A 224 23.07 -12.65 -7.41
N ASP A 225 23.63 -11.80 -8.26
CA ASP A 225 25.05 -11.73 -8.56
C ASP A 225 25.82 -10.75 -7.68
N SER A 226 25.15 -10.04 -6.77
CA SER A 226 25.83 -9.18 -5.82
C SER A 226 26.76 -9.97 -4.91
N GLN A 227 27.91 -9.41 -4.57
CA GLN A 227 28.88 -10.05 -3.70
C GLN A 227 28.24 -10.44 -2.36
N ASP A 228 27.46 -9.54 -1.76
CA ASP A 228 26.79 -9.74 -0.48
C ASP A 228 25.89 -10.98 -0.46
N VAL A 229 25.21 -11.28 -1.57
CA VAL A 229 24.30 -12.43 -1.68
C VAL A 229 25.06 -13.71 -2.04
N ARG A 230 26.04 -13.61 -2.94
CA ARG A 230 26.83 -14.79 -3.36
C ARG A 230 27.71 -15.36 -2.27
N GLU A 231 28.24 -14.50 -1.40
CA GLU A 231 29.14 -14.87 -0.29
C GLU A 231 28.37 -15.14 1.01
N LEU A 232 27.03 -15.00 1.01
CA LEU A 232 26.22 -15.23 2.19
C LEU A 232 26.33 -16.73 2.61
N PRO A 233 26.70 -17.03 3.87
CA PRO A 233 26.69 -18.40 4.38
C PRO A 233 25.29 -19.03 4.24
N LYS A 234 25.23 -20.33 3.92
CA LYS A 234 23.94 -21.01 3.69
C LYS A 234 23.00 -20.96 4.90
N GLU A 235 23.56 -21.03 6.11
CA GLU A 235 22.82 -20.94 7.35
C GLU A 235 22.16 -19.56 7.48
N ASP A 236 22.91 -18.49 7.20
CA ASP A 236 22.44 -17.11 7.28
C ASP A 236 21.38 -16.81 6.21
N PHE A 237 21.58 -17.33 4.99
CA PHE A 237 20.58 -17.20 3.93
C PHE A 237 19.28 -17.93 4.30
N SER A 238 19.38 -19.14 4.84
CA SER A 238 18.21 -19.90 5.30
C SER A 238 17.48 -19.20 6.45
N ILE A 239 18.20 -18.58 7.38
CA ILE A 239 17.60 -17.77 8.46
C ILE A 239 16.83 -16.56 7.89
N ILE A 240 17.41 -15.85 6.92
CA ILE A 240 16.73 -14.72 6.25
C ILE A 240 15.44 -15.23 5.57
N LEU A 241 15.53 -16.31 4.79
CA LEU A 241 14.37 -16.86 4.07
C LEU A 241 13.27 -17.35 5.01
N ARG A 242 13.63 -18.03 6.11
CA ARG A 242 12.66 -18.42 7.15
C ARG A 242 11.98 -17.21 7.78
N LYS A 243 12.75 -16.16 8.07
CA LYS A 243 12.19 -14.93 8.64
C LYS A 243 11.25 -14.24 7.65
N ILE A 244 11.60 -14.12 6.37
CA ILE A 244 10.71 -13.59 5.34
C ILE A 244 9.44 -14.46 5.22
N LYS A 245 9.60 -15.79 5.16
CA LYS A 245 8.50 -16.74 5.05
C LYS A 245 7.54 -16.66 6.25
N LYS A 246 8.09 -16.52 7.48
CA LYS A 246 7.29 -16.50 8.71
C LYS A 246 6.68 -15.12 9.01
N ASP A 247 7.47 -14.07 8.86
CA ASP A 247 7.15 -12.76 9.45
C ASP A 247 6.66 -11.73 8.42
N ILE A 248 6.81 -11.99 7.10
CA ILE A 248 6.45 -11.06 6.04
C ILE A 248 5.43 -11.66 5.07
N LEU A 249 5.72 -12.86 4.53
CA LEU A 249 4.89 -13.50 3.51
C LEU A 249 3.41 -13.64 3.92
N PRO A 250 3.06 -13.95 5.19
CA PRO A 250 1.66 -14.06 5.59
C PRO A 250 0.84 -12.78 5.43
N TYR A 251 1.50 -11.62 5.55
CA TYR A 251 0.86 -10.29 5.43
C TYR A 251 0.68 -9.81 3.99
N ILE A 252 1.15 -10.56 3.01
CA ILE A 252 1.19 -10.19 1.59
C ILE A 252 0.14 -10.95 0.77
N ASN A 253 -0.43 -12.02 1.32
CA ASN A 253 -1.46 -12.82 0.67
C ASN A 253 -2.85 -12.20 0.90
N ASP A 254 -3.39 -11.54 -0.12
CA ASP A 254 -4.11 -10.35 0.09
C ASP A 254 -5.50 -10.26 -0.55
N LYS A 255 -6.39 -11.16 -0.20
CA LYS A 255 -7.83 -10.88 -0.38
C LYS A 255 -8.48 -10.24 0.86
N ASN A 256 -7.82 -10.25 2.01
CA ASN A 256 -8.44 -9.92 3.30
C ASN A 256 -7.97 -8.60 3.91
N THR A 257 -7.02 -7.91 3.32
CA THR A 257 -6.47 -6.65 3.86
C THR A 257 -7.25 -5.41 3.43
N ALA A 258 -8.54 -5.54 3.08
CA ALA A 258 -9.43 -4.42 2.77
C ALA A 258 -8.80 -3.34 1.85
N GLY A 259 -8.02 -3.79 0.87
CA GLY A 259 -7.40 -2.93 -0.10
C GLY A 259 -6.15 -2.18 0.39
N GLN A 260 -5.53 -2.62 1.47
CA GLN A 260 -4.24 -2.06 1.91
C GLN A 260 -3.10 -2.80 1.21
N ASP A 261 -2.26 -2.08 0.50
CA ASP A 261 -1.02 -2.62 -0.04
C ASP A 261 0.02 -2.75 1.08
N LEU A 262 -0.07 -3.84 1.85
CA LEU A 262 0.89 -4.16 2.91
C LEU A 262 2.30 -4.33 2.36
N LEU A 263 2.44 -4.72 1.09
CA LEU A 263 3.73 -4.82 0.44
C LEU A 263 4.32 -3.42 0.17
N ASN A 264 3.51 -2.45 -0.24
CA ASN A 264 3.95 -1.07 -0.36
C ASN A 264 4.33 -0.48 1.01
N LEU A 265 3.55 -0.76 2.05
CA LEU A 265 3.89 -0.39 3.43
C LEU A 265 5.21 -1.02 3.87
N PHE A 266 5.42 -2.30 3.55
CA PHE A 266 6.69 -3.00 3.80
C PHE A 266 7.85 -2.29 3.10
N PHE A 267 7.77 -2.06 1.80
CA PHE A 267 8.84 -1.40 1.05
C PHE A 267 9.05 0.05 1.47
N THR A 268 7.98 0.80 1.74
CA THR A 268 8.07 2.17 2.27
C THR A 268 8.78 2.18 3.62
N THR A 269 8.46 1.23 4.50
CA THR A 269 9.11 1.09 5.80
C THR A 269 10.56 0.66 5.65
N PHE A 270 10.84 -0.27 4.76
CA PHE A 270 12.18 -0.80 4.51
C PHE A 270 13.11 0.27 3.96
N ASN A 271 12.64 1.08 3.01
CA ASN A 271 13.42 2.16 2.39
C ASN A 271 13.74 3.33 3.33
N LYS A 272 13.07 3.45 4.48
CA LYS A 272 13.48 4.39 5.54
C LYS A 272 14.90 4.14 6.05
N TYR A 273 15.34 2.90 5.99
CA TYR A 273 16.63 2.43 6.49
C TYR A 273 17.70 2.42 5.42
N VAL A 274 17.32 2.49 4.15
CA VAL A 274 18.23 2.69 3.02
C VAL A 274 18.70 4.14 3.08
N GLY A 275 19.96 4.34 3.50
CA GLY A 275 20.53 5.61 3.91
C GLY A 275 20.27 6.81 3.00
N LYS A 276 20.61 8.01 3.48
CA LYS A 276 20.37 9.35 2.90
C LYS A 276 20.88 9.58 1.45
N ALA A 277 21.31 8.52 0.76
CA ALA A 277 21.97 8.61 -0.54
C ALA A 277 21.03 9.03 -1.69
N ASP A 278 19.73 8.70 -1.63
CA ASP A 278 18.75 9.09 -2.65
C ASP A 278 17.63 9.94 -2.06
N LYS A 279 17.95 11.22 -1.81
CA LYS A 279 16.98 12.23 -1.36
C LYS A 279 15.87 12.54 -2.37
N ASN A 280 15.88 11.92 -3.55
CA ASN A 280 14.97 12.23 -4.65
C ASN A 280 13.85 11.20 -4.85
N GLN A 281 13.88 10.07 -4.15
CA GLN A 281 12.82 9.05 -4.21
C GLN A 281 12.00 9.05 -2.92
N ALA A 282 10.90 9.79 -2.91
CA ALA A 282 9.89 9.69 -1.86
C ALA A 282 8.79 8.72 -2.32
N PHE A 283 8.63 7.60 -1.61
CA PHE A 283 7.52 6.68 -1.86
C PHE A 283 6.20 7.35 -1.49
N THR A 284 5.23 7.21 -2.36
CA THR A 284 3.88 7.72 -2.10
C THR A 284 3.22 6.85 -1.03
N PRO A 285 2.69 7.45 0.06
CA PRO A 285 2.00 6.69 1.10
C PRO A 285 0.77 5.96 0.54
N ASP A 286 0.54 4.74 0.99
CA ASP A 286 -0.50 3.85 0.48
C ASP A 286 -1.90 4.47 0.50
N HIS A 287 -2.28 5.12 1.61
CA HIS A 287 -3.57 5.79 1.72
C HIS A 287 -3.75 6.94 0.71
N ILE A 288 -2.68 7.63 0.31
CA ILE A 288 -2.72 8.66 -0.74
C ILE A 288 -2.81 8.01 -2.12
N VAL A 289 -2.10 6.89 -2.34
CA VAL A 289 -2.24 6.10 -3.58
C VAL A 289 -3.69 5.66 -3.77
N HIS A 290 -4.30 5.14 -2.71
CA HIS A 290 -5.71 4.72 -2.72
C HIS A 290 -6.65 5.88 -3.06
N PHE A 291 -6.51 7.00 -2.34
CA PHE A 291 -7.29 8.21 -2.60
C PHE A 291 -7.18 8.67 -4.05
N MET A 292 -5.96 8.74 -4.60
CA MET A 292 -5.74 9.17 -5.99
C MET A 292 -6.37 8.21 -7.01
N CYS A 293 -6.33 6.91 -6.78
CA CYS A 293 -7.00 5.91 -7.63
C CYS A 293 -8.53 6.08 -7.60
N LYS A 294 -9.10 6.36 -6.42
CA LYS A 294 -10.55 6.67 -6.28
C LYS A 294 -10.93 7.99 -6.99
N VAL A 295 -10.10 9.04 -6.86
CA VAL A 295 -10.28 10.31 -7.58
C VAL A 295 -10.19 10.10 -9.10
N ALA A 296 -9.29 9.24 -9.56
CA ALA A 296 -9.14 8.88 -10.96
C ALA A 296 -10.34 8.10 -11.50
N GLY A 297 -11.11 7.43 -10.64
CA GLY A 297 -12.27 6.63 -11.04
C GLY A 297 -11.88 5.36 -11.80
N ILE A 298 -10.89 4.63 -11.28
CA ILE A 298 -10.41 3.40 -11.93
C ILE A 298 -11.48 2.33 -11.92
N SER A 299 -11.63 1.66 -13.07
CA SER A 299 -12.57 0.58 -13.32
C SER A 299 -11.97 -0.45 -14.29
N ARG A 300 -12.68 -1.53 -14.57
CA ARG A 300 -12.30 -2.54 -15.58
C ARG A 300 -12.04 -1.97 -16.99
N ASN A 301 -12.55 -0.77 -17.28
CA ASN A 301 -12.36 -0.10 -18.58
C ASN A 301 -11.19 0.90 -18.57
N SER A 302 -10.49 1.03 -17.47
CA SER A 302 -9.39 1.96 -17.35
C SER A 302 -8.11 1.37 -17.92
N VAL A 303 -7.46 2.12 -18.80
CA VAL A 303 -6.09 1.84 -19.25
C VAL A 303 -5.18 2.85 -18.56
N VAL A 304 -4.39 2.37 -17.61
CA VAL A 304 -3.65 3.18 -16.65
C VAL A 304 -2.18 3.28 -17.04
N LEU A 305 -1.62 4.48 -16.95
CA LEU A 305 -0.20 4.75 -17.09
C LEU A 305 0.35 5.40 -15.82
N ASP A 306 1.45 4.85 -15.30
CA ASP A 306 2.35 5.57 -14.40
C ASP A 306 3.71 5.77 -15.07
N PRO A 307 4.02 6.99 -15.55
CA PRO A 307 5.24 7.25 -16.33
C PRO A 307 6.50 7.41 -15.45
N CYS A 308 6.37 7.37 -14.12
CA CYS A 308 7.46 7.47 -13.14
C CYS A 308 7.18 6.52 -11.98
N CYS A 309 6.99 5.21 -12.29
CA CYS A 309 6.26 4.31 -11.40
C CYS A 309 7.00 3.92 -10.11
N GLY A 310 8.29 4.19 -9.99
CA GLY A 310 9.04 3.89 -8.77
C GLY A 310 8.90 2.43 -8.35
N SER A 311 8.39 2.17 -7.16
CA SER A 311 8.09 0.82 -6.67
C SER A 311 6.85 0.17 -7.30
N GLY A 312 6.09 0.89 -8.13
CA GLY A 312 4.86 0.39 -8.75
C GLY A 312 3.59 0.53 -7.89
N ALA A 313 3.60 1.34 -6.84
CA ALA A 313 2.48 1.46 -5.92
C ALA A 313 1.16 1.86 -6.61
N PHE A 314 1.18 2.85 -7.51
CA PHE A 314 0.00 3.22 -8.29
C PHE A 314 -0.45 2.10 -9.22
N LEU A 315 0.49 1.37 -9.84
CA LEU A 315 0.18 0.29 -10.77
C LEU A 315 -0.49 -0.89 -10.06
N VAL A 316 0.05 -1.29 -8.90
CA VAL A 316 -0.55 -2.35 -8.06
C VAL A 316 -1.95 -1.96 -7.62
N ARG A 317 -2.12 -0.73 -7.13
CA ARG A 317 -3.42 -0.27 -6.68
C ARG A 317 -4.42 -0.18 -7.83
N ALA A 318 -4.02 0.37 -8.96
CA ALA A 318 -4.85 0.44 -10.16
C ALA A 318 -5.25 -0.95 -10.67
N LEU A 319 -4.31 -1.91 -10.66
CA LEU A 319 -4.60 -3.31 -10.97
C LEU A 319 -5.66 -3.88 -10.04
N THR A 320 -5.51 -3.69 -8.73
CA THR A 320 -6.47 -4.19 -7.73
C THR A 320 -7.86 -3.59 -7.94
N GLU A 321 -7.98 -2.27 -8.04
CA GLU A 321 -9.26 -1.58 -8.27
C GLU A 321 -9.95 -2.04 -9.57
N ALA A 322 -9.19 -2.19 -10.66
CA ALA A 322 -9.73 -2.65 -11.92
C ALA A 322 -10.17 -4.12 -11.87
N LEU A 323 -9.42 -4.99 -11.18
CA LEU A 323 -9.76 -6.40 -11.00
C LEU A 323 -10.99 -6.60 -10.09
N ASP A 324 -11.16 -5.75 -9.08
CA ASP A 324 -12.32 -5.80 -8.18
C ASP A 324 -13.62 -5.40 -8.91
N ASP A 325 -13.51 -4.58 -9.96
CA ASP A 325 -14.64 -4.19 -10.83
C ASP A 325 -14.96 -5.22 -11.93
N CYS A 326 -14.12 -6.24 -12.15
CA CYS A 326 -14.32 -7.25 -13.19
C CYS A 326 -15.34 -8.31 -12.76
N ASP A 327 -16.27 -8.62 -13.66
CA ASP A 327 -17.28 -9.68 -13.48
C ASP A 327 -16.78 -11.05 -13.99
N THR A 328 -15.88 -11.07 -14.99
CA THR A 328 -15.43 -12.29 -15.68
C THR A 328 -13.92 -12.48 -15.66
N GLU A 329 -13.47 -13.73 -15.82
CA GLU A 329 -12.04 -14.05 -15.97
C GLU A 329 -11.44 -13.48 -17.27
N GLU A 330 -12.23 -13.31 -18.32
CA GLU A 330 -11.77 -12.68 -19.55
C GLU A 330 -11.43 -11.21 -19.32
N GLU A 331 -12.30 -10.45 -18.63
CA GLU A 331 -12.04 -9.07 -18.23
C GLU A 331 -10.80 -8.98 -17.33
N ARG A 332 -10.67 -9.86 -16.32
CA ARG A 332 -9.50 -9.93 -15.45
C ARG A 332 -8.21 -10.16 -16.23
N ASN A 333 -8.24 -11.08 -17.19
CA ASN A 333 -7.09 -11.36 -18.05
C ASN A 333 -6.76 -10.18 -18.96
N ASN A 334 -7.78 -9.46 -19.46
CA ASN A 334 -7.57 -8.26 -20.27
C ASN A 334 -6.92 -7.13 -19.44
N VAL A 335 -7.42 -6.87 -18.22
CA VAL A 335 -6.84 -5.89 -17.29
C VAL A 335 -5.35 -6.20 -17.06
N LYS A 336 -5.03 -7.43 -16.68
CA LYS A 336 -3.66 -7.86 -16.40
C LYS A 336 -2.73 -7.73 -17.60
N LYS A 337 -3.20 -8.04 -18.81
CA LYS A 337 -2.34 -8.08 -19.99
C LYS A 337 -2.21 -6.76 -20.73
N HIS A 338 -3.24 -5.91 -20.68
CA HIS A 338 -3.38 -4.82 -21.66
C HIS A 338 -3.74 -3.46 -21.05
N GLN A 339 -3.93 -3.35 -19.73
CA GLN A 339 -4.49 -2.12 -19.18
C GLN A 339 -3.59 -1.42 -18.15
N ILE A 340 -2.48 -2.02 -17.72
CA ILE A 340 -1.59 -1.43 -16.72
C ILE A 340 -0.21 -1.22 -17.33
N TYR A 341 0.23 0.04 -17.44
CA TYR A 341 1.49 0.45 -18.05
C TYR A 341 2.35 1.26 -17.08
N GLY A 342 3.64 0.99 -17.06
CA GLY A 342 4.59 1.71 -16.21
C GLY A 342 5.90 2.01 -16.92
N ILE A 343 6.54 3.12 -16.54
CA ILE A 343 7.90 3.46 -16.99
C ILE A 343 8.72 3.81 -15.76
N GLU A 344 9.92 3.23 -15.67
CA GLU A 344 10.86 3.54 -14.60
C GLU A 344 12.28 3.68 -15.14
N PHE A 345 12.92 4.76 -14.73
CA PHE A 345 14.27 5.10 -15.21
C PHE A 345 15.37 4.43 -14.38
N GLU A 346 15.17 4.28 -13.08
CA GLU A 346 16.17 3.83 -12.14
C GLU A 346 16.14 2.31 -11.99
N ASP A 347 17.31 1.63 -12.03
CA ASP A 347 17.40 0.15 -12.05
C ASP A 347 16.79 -0.51 -10.82
N THR A 348 17.08 0.03 -9.64
CA THR A 348 16.61 -0.54 -8.38
C THR A 348 15.10 -0.43 -8.26
N ALA A 349 14.53 0.73 -8.59
CA ALA A 349 13.09 0.97 -8.57
C ALA A 349 12.37 0.13 -9.63
N PHE A 350 12.95 -0.02 -10.84
CA PHE A 350 12.41 -0.89 -11.88
C PHE A 350 12.37 -2.36 -11.46
N GLY A 351 13.44 -2.88 -10.84
CA GLY A 351 13.45 -4.24 -10.30
C GLY A 351 12.42 -4.42 -9.19
N LEU A 352 12.24 -3.40 -8.34
CA LEU A 352 11.25 -3.41 -7.26
C LEU A 352 9.82 -3.38 -7.80
N SER A 353 9.51 -2.52 -8.78
CA SER A 353 8.19 -2.49 -9.40
C SER A 353 7.87 -3.80 -10.13
N THR A 354 8.86 -4.41 -10.78
CA THR A 354 8.71 -5.72 -11.42
C THR A 354 8.34 -6.80 -10.40
N THR A 355 9.07 -6.91 -9.29
CA THR A 355 8.76 -7.91 -8.25
C THR A 355 7.42 -7.63 -7.58
N ASN A 356 7.08 -6.36 -7.36
CA ASN A 356 5.82 -5.95 -6.76
C ASN A 356 4.62 -6.37 -7.62
N MET A 357 4.64 -6.06 -8.92
CA MET A 357 3.58 -6.45 -9.85
C MET A 357 3.44 -7.98 -9.96
N LEU A 358 4.55 -8.71 -10.04
CA LEU A 358 4.54 -10.17 -10.09
C LEU A 358 3.94 -10.79 -8.81
N ILE A 359 4.23 -10.23 -7.63
CA ILE A 359 3.66 -10.69 -6.36
C ILE A 359 2.14 -10.51 -6.37
N HIS A 360 1.63 -9.42 -6.93
CA HIS A 360 0.19 -9.16 -7.05
C HIS A 360 -0.49 -9.88 -8.22
N GLY A 361 0.22 -10.78 -8.89
CA GLY A 361 -0.34 -11.68 -9.90
C GLY A 361 -0.45 -11.09 -11.31
N ASP A 362 0.25 -9.99 -11.57
CA ASP A 362 0.46 -9.48 -12.93
C ASP A 362 1.71 -10.16 -13.54
N GLY A 363 1.49 -11.33 -14.12
CA GLY A 363 2.56 -12.12 -14.75
C GLY A 363 3.05 -11.58 -16.09
N ASN A 364 2.51 -10.47 -16.59
CA ASN A 364 2.83 -9.92 -17.91
C ASN A 364 2.96 -8.38 -17.87
N SER A 365 3.62 -7.86 -16.83
CA SER A 365 3.61 -6.42 -16.57
C SER A 365 4.19 -5.62 -17.73
N ASN A 366 3.43 -4.61 -18.20
CA ASN A 366 3.87 -3.68 -19.23
C ASN A 366 4.75 -2.56 -18.64
N ILE A 367 5.62 -2.91 -17.69
CA ILE A 367 6.60 -1.98 -17.15
C ILE A 367 7.85 -2.05 -18.01
N VAL A 368 8.30 -0.90 -18.50
CA VAL A 368 9.52 -0.76 -19.27
C VAL A 368 10.54 0.08 -18.51
N LYS A 369 11.82 -0.29 -18.71
CA LYS A 369 12.93 0.50 -18.20
C LYS A 369 13.29 1.56 -19.20
N GLY A 370 13.20 2.82 -18.80
CA GLY A 370 13.53 3.93 -19.66
C GLY A 370 13.10 5.29 -19.12
N SER A 371 13.29 6.29 -19.93
CA SER A 371 12.81 7.65 -19.65
C SER A 371 11.41 7.84 -20.21
N CYS A 372 10.48 8.36 -19.41
CA CYS A 372 9.12 8.68 -19.83
C CYS A 372 9.04 9.67 -21.02
N PHE A 373 10.14 10.37 -21.33
CA PHE A 373 10.24 11.22 -22.52
C PHE A 373 10.49 10.43 -23.80
N ASN A 374 11.15 9.26 -23.70
CA ASN A 374 11.61 8.47 -24.83
C ASN A 374 10.79 7.19 -25.05
N GLU A 375 10.14 6.69 -23.99
CA GLU A 375 9.35 5.47 -24.07
C GLU A 375 7.93 5.79 -24.55
N ASP A 376 7.45 5.01 -25.51
CA ASP A 376 6.17 5.18 -26.16
C ASP A 376 5.34 3.87 -26.22
N ASN A 377 5.68 2.88 -25.38
CA ASN A 377 5.04 1.56 -25.34
C ASN A 377 3.55 1.58 -25.01
N TYR A 378 3.06 2.69 -24.48
CA TYR A 378 1.66 2.94 -24.11
C TYR A 378 0.89 3.78 -25.16
N VAL A 379 1.59 4.42 -26.07
CA VAL A 379 0.97 5.19 -27.16
C VAL A 379 0.16 4.23 -28.01
N ASP A 380 -1.03 4.62 -28.44
CA ASP A 380 -2.00 3.80 -29.17
C ASP A 380 -2.59 2.60 -28.38
N LYS A 381 -2.35 2.52 -27.07
CA LYS A 381 -2.98 1.51 -26.18
C LYS A 381 -4.29 1.97 -25.54
N GLY A 382 -4.72 3.20 -25.84
CA GLY A 382 -5.98 3.75 -25.30
C GLY A 382 -5.87 4.20 -23.84
N VAL A 383 -4.67 4.62 -23.39
CA VAL A 383 -4.49 5.18 -22.04
C VAL A 383 -5.51 6.30 -21.80
N ASN A 384 -6.31 6.13 -20.77
CA ASN A 384 -7.35 7.08 -20.35
C ASN A 384 -7.22 7.52 -18.88
N VAL A 385 -6.28 6.94 -18.13
CA VAL A 385 -5.93 7.36 -16.76
C VAL A 385 -4.42 7.44 -16.64
N VAL A 386 -3.94 8.57 -16.15
CA VAL A 386 -2.54 8.76 -15.75
C VAL A 386 -2.47 9.02 -14.26
N LEU A 387 -1.68 8.23 -13.55
CA LEU A 387 -1.35 8.42 -12.14
C LEU A 387 0.15 8.67 -12.06
N MET A 388 0.59 9.72 -11.38
CA MET A 388 2.03 9.95 -11.28
C MET A 388 2.45 10.75 -10.05
N ASN A 389 3.66 10.45 -9.60
CA ASN A 389 4.42 11.24 -8.64
C ASN A 389 5.82 11.50 -9.25
N PRO A 390 6.00 12.54 -10.08
CA PRO A 390 7.24 12.77 -10.81
C PRO A 390 8.36 13.24 -9.88
N PRO A 391 9.64 13.15 -10.30
CA PRO A 391 10.75 13.65 -9.51
C PRO A 391 10.76 15.18 -9.45
N TYR A 392 10.61 15.76 -8.22
CA TYR A 392 10.50 17.22 -8.02
C TYR A 392 11.81 18.01 -8.27
N ASN A 393 12.94 17.33 -8.17
CA ASN A 393 14.27 17.91 -8.35
C ASN A 393 15.09 17.08 -9.36
N ALA A 394 14.48 16.72 -10.48
CA ALA A 394 15.14 15.96 -11.53
C ALA A 394 16.43 16.68 -11.98
N GLN A 395 17.53 15.93 -12.08
CA GLN A 395 18.78 16.44 -12.63
C GLN A 395 18.66 16.64 -14.15
N ARG A 396 19.51 17.47 -14.74
CA ARG A 396 19.57 17.75 -16.19
C ARG A 396 19.50 16.49 -17.07
N LYS A 397 20.23 15.45 -16.69
CA LYS A 397 20.28 14.18 -17.43
C LYS A 397 18.97 13.38 -17.45
N HIS A 398 18.04 13.70 -16.55
CA HIS A 398 16.75 13.04 -16.41
C HIS A 398 15.60 13.85 -17.03
N CYS A 399 15.88 15.02 -17.59
CA CYS A 399 14.92 15.87 -18.26
C CYS A 399 15.11 15.85 -19.78
N LYS A 400 14.10 16.30 -20.51
CA LYS A 400 14.14 16.40 -21.98
C LYS A 400 15.23 17.37 -22.42
N LYS A 401 16.03 17.00 -23.42
CA LYS A 401 17.20 17.78 -23.85
C LYS A 401 16.83 19.20 -24.28
N GLU A 402 15.73 19.35 -25.02
CA GLU A 402 15.23 20.63 -25.50
C GLU A 402 14.88 21.57 -24.35
N TYR A 403 14.20 21.05 -23.33
CA TYR A 403 13.89 21.81 -22.13
C TYR A 403 15.13 22.20 -21.34
N VAL A 404 16.07 21.29 -21.18
CA VAL A 404 17.33 21.54 -20.47
C VAL A 404 18.19 22.61 -21.21
N ALA A 405 18.08 22.71 -22.52
CA ALA A 405 18.81 23.73 -23.31
C ALA A 405 18.35 25.17 -22.98
N GLU A 406 17.12 25.32 -22.48
CA GLU A 406 16.57 26.61 -22.03
C GLU A 406 17.06 27.03 -20.63
N TRP A 407 17.68 26.10 -19.88
CA TRP A 407 18.08 26.38 -18.49
C TRP A 407 19.35 27.26 -18.44
N SER A 408 19.39 28.12 -17.43
CA SER A 408 20.62 28.83 -17.06
C SER A 408 21.74 27.83 -16.73
N SER A 409 22.99 28.18 -16.99
CA SER A 409 24.18 27.37 -16.66
C SER A 409 24.28 27.04 -15.15
N LYS A 410 23.69 27.88 -14.31
CA LYS A 410 23.66 27.71 -12.84
C LYS A 410 22.52 26.80 -12.34
N THR A 411 21.55 26.44 -13.20
CA THR A 411 20.40 25.62 -12.84
C THR A 411 20.77 24.14 -12.96
N ASN A 412 20.82 23.39 -11.86
CA ASN A 412 21.23 21.99 -11.83
C ASN A 412 20.06 21.01 -11.74
N THR A 413 18.91 21.48 -11.29
CA THR A 413 17.69 20.67 -11.11
C THR A 413 16.52 21.34 -11.79
N ASP A 414 15.47 20.56 -12.09
CA ASP A 414 14.26 21.01 -12.78
C ASP A 414 13.61 22.24 -12.10
N PRO A 415 13.60 23.40 -12.77
CA PRO A 415 13.01 24.62 -12.24
C PRO A 415 11.46 24.57 -12.19
N SER A 416 10.84 23.66 -12.96
CA SER A 416 9.39 23.45 -12.93
C SER A 416 8.90 22.52 -11.80
N LYS A 417 9.84 21.94 -11.03
CA LYS A 417 9.56 21.05 -9.91
C LYS A 417 8.71 19.82 -10.27
N GLY A 418 8.96 19.24 -11.43
CA GLY A 418 8.25 18.07 -11.95
C GLY A 418 7.07 18.43 -12.88
N PHE A 419 6.66 19.68 -12.98
CA PHE A 419 5.55 20.06 -13.86
C PHE A 419 5.86 19.83 -15.34
N HIS A 420 7.13 19.91 -15.74
CA HIS A 420 7.55 19.54 -17.09
C HIS A 420 7.19 18.10 -17.46
N PHE A 421 7.36 17.16 -16.54
CA PHE A 421 6.97 15.76 -16.73
C PHE A 421 5.47 15.63 -16.98
N VAL A 422 4.66 16.33 -16.17
CA VAL A 422 3.20 16.34 -16.32
C VAL A 422 2.78 16.82 -17.70
N TYR A 423 3.35 17.94 -18.14
CA TYR A 423 3.03 18.52 -19.44
C TYR A 423 3.40 17.57 -20.61
N GLU A 424 4.60 17.01 -20.60
CA GLU A 424 5.05 16.11 -21.66
C GLU A 424 4.19 14.83 -21.76
N ILE A 425 3.77 14.27 -20.62
CA ILE A 425 2.88 13.12 -20.61
C ILE A 425 1.48 13.49 -21.08
N ALA A 426 0.95 14.64 -20.66
CA ALA A 426 -0.34 15.13 -21.13
C ALA A 426 -0.37 15.35 -22.66
N GLU A 427 0.75 15.80 -23.25
CA GLU A 427 0.89 15.94 -24.72
C GLU A 427 0.89 14.59 -25.46
N LYS A 428 1.44 13.55 -24.84
CA LYS A 428 1.47 12.20 -25.43
C LYS A 428 0.11 11.48 -25.29
N VAL A 429 -0.52 11.55 -24.11
CA VAL A 429 -1.80 10.86 -23.81
C VAL A 429 -2.98 11.59 -24.43
N LYS A 430 -3.00 12.89 -24.43
CA LYS A 430 -3.97 13.81 -25.09
C LYS A 430 -5.38 13.81 -24.51
N THR A 431 -5.94 12.69 -24.09
CA THR A 431 -7.32 12.55 -23.57
C THR A 431 -7.37 11.65 -22.35
N GLY A 432 -8.35 11.85 -21.47
CA GLY A 432 -8.53 11.04 -20.26
C GLY A 432 -8.32 11.87 -18.99
N LYS A 433 -8.08 11.19 -17.87
CA LYS A 433 -7.86 11.82 -16.58
C LYS A 433 -6.40 11.68 -16.14
N LEU A 434 -5.79 12.77 -15.69
CA LEU A 434 -4.46 12.78 -15.14
C LEU A 434 -4.52 13.25 -13.68
N VAL A 435 -4.02 12.41 -12.76
CA VAL A 435 -3.95 12.71 -11.32
C VAL A 435 -2.49 12.66 -10.90
N VAL A 436 -1.99 13.78 -10.38
CA VAL A 436 -0.56 13.94 -10.11
C VAL A 436 -0.30 14.57 -8.76
N LEU A 437 0.75 14.08 -8.08
CA LEU A 437 1.35 14.75 -6.93
C LEU A 437 2.42 15.73 -7.40
N LEU A 438 2.34 16.96 -6.96
CA LEU A 438 3.35 17.99 -7.20
C LEU A 438 3.63 18.77 -5.91
N PRO A 439 4.81 19.40 -5.77
CA PRO A 439 5.05 20.34 -4.68
C PRO A 439 4.02 21.47 -4.69
N MET A 440 3.60 21.92 -3.52
CA MET A 440 2.65 23.05 -3.39
C MET A 440 3.11 24.31 -4.15
N GLN A 441 4.41 24.49 -4.35
CA GLN A 441 4.97 25.56 -5.17
C GLN A 441 4.39 25.56 -6.60
N CYS A 442 4.09 24.38 -7.16
CA CYS A 442 3.48 24.26 -8.49
C CYS A 442 2.05 24.81 -8.53
N ALA A 443 1.33 24.76 -7.42
CA ALA A 443 0.01 25.32 -7.28
C ALA A 443 0.06 26.84 -7.04
N ILE A 444 0.97 27.31 -6.18
CA ILE A 444 1.16 28.73 -5.85
C ILE A 444 1.57 29.49 -7.10
N GLY A 445 2.64 29.08 -7.77
CA GLY A 445 3.11 29.74 -9.00
C GLY A 445 3.56 31.19 -8.74
N SER A 446 4.53 31.38 -7.84
CA SER A 446 5.13 32.69 -7.60
C SER A 446 5.64 33.33 -8.90
N PRO A 447 5.51 34.67 -9.11
CA PRO A 447 6.03 35.35 -10.29
C PRO A 447 7.52 35.13 -10.58
N LYS A 448 8.29 34.70 -9.57
CA LYS A 448 9.70 34.32 -9.71
C LYS A 448 9.88 32.94 -10.34
N GLU A 449 8.87 32.08 -10.28
CA GLU A 449 8.87 30.70 -10.76
C GLU A 449 8.30 30.61 -12.18
N LYS A 450 8.97 31.27 -13.13
CA LYS A 450 8.49 31.46 -14.51
C LYS A 450 8.13 30.13 -15.21
N GLU A 451 8.87 29.07 -14.97
CA GLU A 451 8.61 27.76 -15.59
C GLU A 451 7.32 27.13 -15.05
N ILE A 452 7.04 27.26 -13.77
CA ILE A 452 5.78 26.78 -13.19
C ILE A 452 4.58 27.51 -13.81
N ILE A 453 4.62 28.84 -13.90
CA ILE A 453 3.55 29.64 -14.53
C ILE A 453 3.40 29.28 -16.00
N ARG A 454 4.51 29.09 -16.71
CA ARG A 454 4.48 28.61 -18.10
C ARG A 454 3.70 27.31 -18.24
N TYR A 455 4.00 26.29 -17.43
CA TYR A 455 3.28 25.02 -17.50
C TYR A 455 1.84 25.10 -17.01
N LYS A 456 1.52 25.90 -16.00
CA LYS A 456 0.11 26.20 -15.63
C LYS A 456 -0.66 26.72 -16.85
N LYS A 457 -0.08 27.67 -17.56
CA LYS A 457 -0.67 28.27 -18.77
C LYS A 457 -0.85 27.26 -19.90
N GLU A 458 0.21 26.49 -20.22
CA GLU A 458 0.16 25.51 -21.29
C GLU A 458 -0.84 24.38 -21.00
N MET A 459 -0.92 23.91 -19.74
CA MET A 459 -1.90 22.91 -19.32
C MET A 459 -3.34 23.44 -19.49
N MET A 460 -3.66 24.66 -19.01
CA MET A 460 -5.02 25.20 -19.11
C MET A 460 -5.44 25.56 -20.55
N LYS A 461 -4.48 25.80 -21.44
CA LYS A 461 -4.76 26.00 -22.88
C LYS A 461 -5.29 24.75 -23.56
N LYS A 462 -4.93 23.56 -23.07
CA LYS A 462 -5.22 22.29 -23.73
C LYS A 462 -6.11 21.37 -22.88
N HIS A 463 -6.05 21.49 -21.57
CA HIS A 463 -6.66 20.61 -20.58
C HIS A 463 -7.46 21.40 -19.55
N THR A 464 -8.35 20.73 -18.84
CA THR A 464 -9.14 21.33 -17.75
C THR A 464 -8.53 20.98 -16.40
N LEU A 465 -8.24 21.98 -15.57
CA LEU A 465 -7.94 21.77 -14.16
C LEU A 465 -9.24 21.47 -13.41
N GLU A 466 -9.49 20.21 -13.09
CA GLU A 466 -10.71 19.74 -12.45
C GLU A 466 -10.70 19.95 -10.95
N ALA A 467 -9.58 19.59 -10.30
CA ALA A 467 -9.44 19.73 -8.84
C ALA A 467 -7.99 19.92 -8.40
N VAL A 468 -7.80 20.51 -7.22
CA VAL A 468 -6.54 20.52 -6.49
C VAL A 468 -6.80 20.25 -5.01
N PHE A 469 -6.04 19.34 -4.43
CA PHE A 469 -6.13 18.98 -3.02
C PHE A 469 -4.84 19.34 -2.31
N SER A 470 -4.91 20.21 -1.31
CA SER A 470 -3.80 20.52 -0.40
C SER A 470 -3.63 19.36 0.59
N LEU A 471 -2.51 18.64 0.52
CA LEU A 471 -2.25 17.48 1.36
C LEU A 471 -1.50 17.84 2.66
N PRO A 472 -1.41 16.95 3.66
CA PRO A 472 -0.63 17.18 4.87
C PRO A 472 0.82 17.58 4.55
N PRO A 473 1.39 18.57 5.24
CA PRO A 473 2.73 19.08 4.94
C PRO A 473 3.84 18.04 5.15
N ASP A 474 3.53 16.98 5.89
CA ASP A 474 4.43 15.89 6.22
C ASP A 474 4.02 14.55 5.59
N VAL A 475 3.22 14.59 4.53
CA VAL A 475 2.65 13.39 3.88
C VAL A 475 3.73 12.36 3.49
N PHE A 476 4.90 12.81 3.08
CA PHE A 476 6.03 11.96 2.71
C PHE A 476 6.99 11.63 3.87
N HIS A 477 6.67 12.02 5.11
CA HIS A 477 7.54 11.71 6.23
C HIS A 477 7.63 10.19 6.47
N PRO A 478 8.83 9.63 6.68
CA PRO A 478 10.14 10.26 6.84
C PRO A 478 10.96 10.39 5.54
N GLY A 479 10.45 9.95 4.40
CA GLY A 479 11.20 9.90 3.15
C GLY A 479 11.58 11.28 2.60
N ALA A 480 10.69 12.27 2.68
CA ALA A 480 10.94 13.65 2.25
C ALA A 480 10.18 14.67 3.11
N ASN A 481 10.68 15.92 3.10
CA ASN A 481 10.04 17.05 3.77
C ASN A 481 9.37 18.00 2.75
N ALA A 482 8.80 17.47 1.69
CA ALA A 482 8.11 18.26 0.67
C ALA A 482 6.62 18.34 0.99
N SER A 483 6.09 19.55 1.12
CA SER A 483 4.64 19.77 1.12
C SER A 483 4.12 19.61 -0.30
N ALA A 484 3.13 18.74 -0.48
CA ALA A 484 2.57 18.41 -1.77
C ALA A 484 1.09 18.78 -1.89
N CYS A 485 0.65 18.94 -3.13
CA CYS A 485 -0.74 18.94 -3.54
C CYS A 485 -0.99 17.86 -4.58
N CYS A 486 -2.22 17.38 -4.63
CA CYS A 486 -2.68 16.50 -5.69
C CYS A 486 -3.47 17.33 -6.70
N MET A 487 -3.08 17.33 -7.97
CA MET A 487 -3.78 18.03 -9.05
C MET A 487 -4.47 17.03 -9.96
N VAL A 488 -5.67 17.37 -10.41
CA VAL A 488 -6.48 16.56 -11.32
C VAL A 488 -6.75 17.34 -12.59
N PHE A 489 -6.40 16.77 -13.72
CA PHE A 489 -6.66 17.33 -15.04
C PHE A 489 -7.53 16.41 -15.88
N ASN A 490 -8.53 16.98 -16.56
CA ASN A 490 -9.22 16.33 -17.68
C ASN A 490 -8.49 16.73 -18.96
N LEU A 491 -7.85 15.75 -19.60
CA LEU A 491 -7.05 15.96 -20.79
C LEU A 491 -7.93 16.16 -22.03
N GLY A 492 -7.48 16.97 -22.98
CA GLY A 492 -8.10 17.17 -24.28
C GLY A 492 -9.19 18.26 -24.33
N VAL A 493 -9.59 18.82 -23.20
CA VAL A 493 -10.58 19.90 -23.15
C VAL A 493 -9.95 21.15 -22.55
N ARG A 494 -9.92 22.24 -23.29
CA ARG A 494 -9.40 23.54 -22.79
C ARG A 494 -10.19 23.98 -21.57
N HIS A 495 -9.53 24.46 -20.53
CA HIS A 495 -10.18 24.92 -19.31
C HIS A 495 -11.27 25.96 -19.57
N SER A 496 -11.04 26.95 -20.43
CA SER A 496 -12.02 27.98 -20.81
C SER A 496 -13.23 27.45 -21.59
N LYS A 497 -13.16 26.21 -22.13
CA LYS A 497 -14.23 25.56 -22.89
C LYS A 497 -14.84 24.36 -22.17
N ALA A 498 -14.42 24.08 -20.94
CA ALA A 498 -14.99 23.02 -20.13
C ALA A 498 -16.48 23.29 -19.82
N ASN A 499 -17.28 22.23 -19.72
CA ASN A 499 -18.67 22.33 -19.28
C ASN A 499 -18.77 22.87 -17.86
N ILE A 500 -17.84 22.44 -17.00
CA ILE A 500 -17.67 22.95 -15.65
C ILE A 500 -16.37 23.77 -15.66
N LYS A 501 -16.47 25.07 -15.45
CA LYS A 501 -15.33 26.02 -15.48
C LYS A 501 -14.69 26.24 -14.12
N GLU A 502 -15.42 25.92 -13.07
CA GLU A 502 -14.90 26.00 -11.71
C GLU A 502 -13.99 24.81 -11.44
N THR A 503 -12.90 25.07 -10.73
CA THR A 503 -12.02 24.04 -10.16
C THR A 503 -12.45 23.76 -8.72
N PHE A 504 -12.45 22.49 -8.34
CA PHE A 504 -12.65 22.08 -6.95
C PHE A 504 -11.34 22.19 -6.17
N PHE A 505 -11.37 22.81 -5.02
CA PHE A 505 -10.22 22.92 -4.12
C PHE A 505 -10.54 22.25 -2.79
N GLY A 506 -9.77 21.23 -2.40
CA GLY A 506 -9.87 20.52 -1.13
C GLY A 506 -8.74 20.92 -0.18
N TYR A 507 -9.08 21.31 1.05
CA TYR A 507 -8.13 21.55 2.13
C TYR A 507 -7.95 20.27 2.96
N TYR A 508 -7.16 19.35 2.47
CA TYR A 508 -7.06 17.98 2.97
C TYR A 508 -5.78 17.76 3.79
N LYS A 509 -5.56 18.64 4.77
CA LYS A 509 -4.32 18.65 5.58
C LYS A 509 -4.34 17.77 6.81
N ASP A 510 -5.49 17.28 7.24
CA ASP A 510 -5.58 16.22 8.26
C ASP A 510 -6.11 14.94 7.63
N ASP A 511 -5.20 14.02 7.37
CA ASP A 511 -5.49 12.68 6.82
C ASP A 511 -5.64 11.62 7.91
N GLY A 512 -5.74 12.01 9.17
CA GLY A 512 -5.85 11.07 10.27
C GLY A 512 -4.56 10.33 10.62
N PHE A 513 -3.41 10.71 10.08
CA PHE A 513 -2.12 10.14 10.41
C PHE A 513 -1.30 11.08 11.29
N MET A 514 -0.48 10.50 12.18
CA MET A 514 0.42 11.26 13.06
C MET A 514 1.82 10.69 13.04
N LYS A 515 2.82 11.56 13.25
CA LYS A 515 4.21 11.13 13.38
C LYS A 515 4.42 10.38 14.68
N LYS A 516 5.03 9.20 14.61
CA LYS A 516 5.54 8.46 15.77
C LYS A 516 7.02 8.20 15.60
N LYS A 517 7.77 8.37 16.70
CA LYS A 517 9.22 8.12 16.72
C LYS A 517 9.50 6.69 16.23
N ASN A 518 10.42 6.55 15.30
CA ASN A 518 10.85 5.29 14.66
C ASN A 518 9.80 4.56 13.81
N LEU A 519 8.53 4.98 13.80
CA LEU A 519 7.46 4.33 13.03
C LEU A 519 7.01 5.14 11.81
N GLY A 520 7.44 6.40 11.69
CA GLY A 520 6.99 7.31 10.64
C GLY A 520 5.59 7.87 10.91
N ARG A 521 4.74 7.94 9.90
CA ARG A 521 3.34 8.32 10.06
C ARG A 521 2.49 7.08 10.33
N VAL A 522 1.69 7.11 11.37
CA VAL A 522 0.82 6.02 11.80
C VAL A 522 -0.60 6.56 11.89
N GLU A 523 -1.56 5.77 11.42
CA GLU A 523 -2.97 6.12 11.47
C GLU A 523 -3.43 6.32 12.92
N LYS A 524 -4.16 7.41 13.14
CA LYS A 524 -4.88 7.67 14.40
C LYS A 524 -6.04 6.70 14.53
N THR A 525 -6.49 6.51 15.75
CA THR A 525 -7.66 5.69 16.03
C THR A 525 -8.69 6.46 16.81
N ASP A 526 -9.95 6.15 16.55
CA ASP A 526 -11.08 6.60 17.34
C ASP A 526 -11.11 5.96 18.75
N THR A 527 -12.11 6.31 19.53
CA THR A 527 -12.31 5.80 20.89
C THR A 527 -12.60 4.28 20.93
N SER A 528 -13.08 3.70 19.83
CA SER A 528 -13.33 2.26 19.71
C SER A 528 -12.09 1.47 19.28
N GLY A 529 -11.02 2.18 18.97
CA GLY A 529 -9.80 1.57 18.50
C GLY A 529 -9.71 1.39 16.98
N LYS A 530 -10.70 1.82 16.19
CA LYS A 530 -10.74 1.73 14.72
C LYS A 530 -9.94 2.88 14.07
N GLY A 531 -9.28 2.60 12.95
CA GLY A 531 -8.61 3.62 12.14
C GLY A 531 -9.58 4.67 11.61
N VAL A 532 -9.13 5.92 11.57
CA VAL A 532 -9.98 7.06 11.17
C VAL A 532 -9.89 7.38 9.69
N TRP A 533 -8.91 6.84 8.96
CA TRP A 533 -8.64 7.17 7.57
C TRP A 533 -9.84 6.91 6.65
N LYS A 534 -10.47 5.75 6.79
CA LYS A 534 -11.60 5.35 5.92
C LYS A 534 -12.75 6.37 5.94
N GLU A 535 -13.05 6.96 7.09
CA GLU A 535 -14.10 7.97 7.21
C GLU A 535 -13.65 9.32 6.65
N ILE A 536 -12.37 9.70 6.86
CA ILE A 536 -11.78 10.92 6.30
C ILE A 536 -11.74 10.83 4.77
N GLU A 537 -11.26 9.72 4.22
CA GLU A 537 -11.21 9.50 2.77
C GLU A 537 -12.61 9.58 2.14
N ARG A 538 -13.60 8.94 2.79
CA ARG A 538 -14.99 9.01 2.32
C ARG A 538 -15.50 10.44 2.27
N GLU A 539 -15.28 11.23 3.33
CA GLU A 539 -15.66 12.65 3.34
C GLU A 539 -14.96 13.43 2.22
N TRP A 540 -13.65 13.22 2.03
CA TRP A 540 -12.89 13.89 0.99
C TRP A 540 -13.43 13.59 -0.41
N LEU A 541 -13.74 12.33 -0.67
CA LEU A 541 -14.30 11.88 -1.95
C LEU A 541 -15.72 12.39 -2.18
N GLU A 542 -16.58 12.37 -1.17
CA GLU A 542 -17.94 12.89 -1.25
C GLU A 542 -17.95 14.40 -1.54
N LEU A 543 -17.10 15.18 -0.88
CA LEU A 543 -16.95 16.62 -1.15
C LEU A 543 -16.51 16.88 -2.59
N PHE A 544 -15.55 16.10 -3.09
CA PHE A 544 -15.04 16.21 -4.45
C PHE A 544 -16.09 15.82 -5.50
N TRP A 545 -16.69 14.64 -5.38
CA TRP A 545 -17.64 14.14 -6.37
C TRP A 545 -18.91 14.99 -6.45
N ASN A 546 -19.39 15.48 -5.31
CA ASN A 546 -20.55 16.37 -5.24
C ASN A 546 -20.17 17.85 -5.47
N ARG A 547 -18.87 18.17 -5.63
CA ARG A 547 -18.35 19.53 -5.79
C ARG A 547 -18.86 20.48 -4.71
N THR A 548 -18.92 20.01 -3.47
CA THR A 548 -19.50 20.75 -2.34
C THR A 548 -18.49 21.73 -1.77
N SER A 549 -18.87 23.01 -1.63
CA SER A 549 -18.11 23.98 -0.83
C SER A 549 -18.49 23.83 0.64
N LYS A 550 -17.50 23.58 1.49
CA LYS A 550 -17.64 23.42 2.93
C LYS A 550 -16.58 24.24 3.66
N ILE A 551 -17.00 25.15 4.55
CA ILE A 551 -16.10 26.00 5.34
C ILE A 551 -15.04 25.14 6.02
N GLY A 552 -13.79 25.56 5.95
CA GLY A 552 -12.66 24.85 6.53
C GLY A 552 -12.21 23.58 5.79
N LYS A 553 -12.91 23.12 4.73
CA LYS A 553 -12.60 21.85 4.04
C LYS A 553 -12.50 21.93 2.53
N SER A 554 -13.37 22.69 1.86
CA SER A 554 -13.40 22.73 0.39
C SER A 554 -14.08 23.97 -0.14
N ILE A 555 -13.71 24.34 -1.38
CA ILE A 555 -14.35 25.42 -2.13
C ILE A 555 -14.30 25.13 -3.63
N VAL A 556 -15.29 25.63 -4.36
CA VAL A 556 -15.35 25.61 -5.82
C VAL A 556 -15.15 27.01 -6.36
N LYS A 557 -14.17 27.21 -7.25
CA LYS A 557 -13.78 28.56 -7.73
C LYS A 557 -13.33 28.52 -9.18
N GLN A 558 -13.67 29.53 -9.95
CA GLN A 558 -13.01 29.76 -11.25
C GLN A 558 -11.62 30.35 -11.02
N VAL A 559 -10.64 29.81 -11.74
CA VAL A 559 -9.25 30.25 -11.68
C VAL A 559 -8.64 30.31 -13.08
N ASN A 560 -7.55 31.05 -13.20
CA ASN A 560 -6.71 31.13 -14.40
C ASN A 560 -5.27 30.69 -14.06
N GLU A 561 -4.39 30.75 -15.04
CA GLU A 561 -3.02 30.28 -14.91
C GLU A 561 -2.14 31.12 -13.96
N THR A 562 -2.52 32.36 -13.69
CA THR A 562 -1.78 33.26 -12.79
C THR A 562 -2.30 33.23 -11.36
N ASP A 563 -3.46 32.65 -11.15
CA ASP A 563 -4.05 32.51 -9.83
C ASP A 563 -3.33 31.43 -9.01
N GLU A 564 -3.45 31.50 -7.72
CA GLU A 564 -3.03 30.43 -6.82
C GLU A 564 -4.05 29.27 -6.90
N TRP A 565 -3.56 28.04 -7.06
CA TRP A 565 -4.41 26.85 -7.19
C TRP A 565 -4.45 26.03 -5.89
N LEU A 566 -4.76 26.70 -4.78
CA LEU A 566 -4.87 26.07 -3.47
C LEU A 566 -6.16 26.52 -2.77
N ALA A 567 -6.73 25.62 -1.97
CA ALA A 567 -7.90 25.91 -1.16
C ALA A 567 -7.66 27.09 -0.21
N GLU A 568 -6.46 27.21 0.34
CA GLU A 568 -6.03 28.24 1.28
C GLU A 568 -6.18 29.67 0.76
N ALA A 569 -6.12 29.85 -0.56
CA ALA A 569 -6.27 31.17 -1.18
C ALA A 569 -7.72 31.68 -1.20
N TYR A 570 -8.70 30.79 -1.07
CA TYR A 570 -10.12 31.12 -1.31
C TYR A 570 -11.05 30.65 -0.20
N MET A 571 -10.65 29.70 0.61
CA MET A 571 -11.50 29.07 1.61
C MET A 571 -11.64 29.96 2.83
N GLU A 572 -12.86 30.06 3.34
CA GLU A 572 -13.13 30.70 4.63
C GLU A 572 -12.61 29.80 5.76
N THR A 573 -11.98 30.40 6.77
CA THR A 573 -11.52 29.68 7.95
C THR A 573 -12.71 29.33 8.84
N ASP A 574 -12.78 28.07 9.25
CA ASP A 574 -13.75 27.62 10.24
C ASP A 574 -13.28 27.99 11.65
N TYR A 575 -14.05 28.79 12.32
CA TYR A 575 -13.81 29.23 13.70
C TYR A 575 -14.80 28.58 14.70
N SER A 576 -15.64 27.64 14.26
CA SER A 576 -16.70 27.05 15.10
C SER A 576 -16.16 26.33 16.32
N ASP A 577 -14.98 25.70 16.20
CA ASP A 577 -14.31 24.97 17.27
C ASP A 577 -13.35 25.83 18.10
N THR A 578 -13.26 27.14 17.81
CA THR A 578 -12.32 28.02 18.50
C THR A 578 -12.91 28.49 19.82
N HIS A 579 -12.43 27.97 20.93
CA HIS A 579 -12.84 28.43 22.25
C HIS A 579 -12.28 29.81 22.55
N SER A 580 -13.07 30.64 23.26
CA SER A 580 -12.70 32.02 23.66
C SER A 580 -11.34 32.09 24.37
N LEU A 581 -10.95 31.05 25.12
CA LEU A 581 -9.66 30.92 25.81
C LEU A 581 -8.47 30.79 24.83
N GLU A 582 -8.64 30.04 23.73
CA GLU A 582 -7.58 29.87 22.70
C GLU A 582 -7.40 31.16 21.90
N PHE A 583 -8.52 31.84 21.62
CA PHE A 583 -8.49 33.15 20.99
C PHE A 583 -7.78 34.17 21.87
N GLN A 584 -8.06 34.17 23.16
CA GLN A 584 -7.41 35.06 24.13
C GLN A 584 -5.91 34.75 24.26
N LYS A 585 -5.53 33.47 24.22
CA LYS A 585 -4.14 33.02 24.21
C LYS A 585 -3.38 33.53 22.98
N SER A 586 -3.96 33.38 21.79
CA SER A 586 -3.38 33.88 20.53
C SER A 586 -3.23 35.41 20.53
N ILE A 587 -4.21 36.16 21.08
CA ILE A 587 -4.12 37.60 21.25
C ILE A 587 -2.99 37.97 22.21
N ASN A 588 -2.82 37.23 23.30
CA ASN A 588 -1.77 37.50 24.28
C ASN A 588 -0.38 37.20 23.69
N GLU A 589 -0.24 36.13 22.93
CA GLU A 589 1.01 35.75 22.21
C GLU A 589 1.34 36.82 21.15
N TYR A 590 0.37 37.31 20.40
CA TYR A 590 0.57 38.40 19.42
C TYR A 590 0.98 39.70 20.11
N ARG A 591 0.35 40.05 21.22
CA ARG A 591 0.73 41.22 22.02
C ARG A 591 2.16 41.09 22.57
N ALA A 592 2.54 39.92 23.08
CA ALA A 592 3.89 39.66 23.53
C ALA A 592 4.91 39.76 22.38
N TYR A 593 4.60 39.20 21.22
CA TYR A 593 5.42 39.32 20.01
C TYR A 593 5.55 40.78 19.56
N SER A 594 4.46 41.52 19.48
CA SER A 594 4.45 42.92 19.07
C SER A 594 5.24 43.79 20.03
N PHE A 595 5.20 43.49 21.33
CA PHE A 595 5.98 44.19 22.35
C PHE A 595 7.48 43.94 22.22
N ILE A 596 7.87 42.72 21.83
CA ILE A 596 9.28 42.31 21.61
C ILE A 596 9.79 42.83 20.25
N ALA A 597 8.95 42.81 19.22
CA ALA A 597 9.30 43.16 17.84
C ALA A 597 9.32 44.66 17.56
N THR A 598 8.69 45.50 18.41
CA THR A 598 8.75 46.97 18.26
C THR A 598 10.13 47.46 18.71
N PRO A 599 10.94 48.11 17.85
CA PRO A 599 12.18 48.75 18.29
C PRO A 599 11.87 49.77 19.38
N ARG A 600 12.44 49.58 20.57
CA ARG A 600 12.34 50.59 21.63
C ARG A 600 12.95 51.87 21.09
N PRO A 601 12.24 53.01 21.09
CA PRO A 601 12.89 54.29 20.87
C PRO A 601 13.95 54.45 21.98
N SER A 602 15.16 54.86 21.62
CA SER A 602 16.24 55.15 22.54
C SER A 602 15.72 56.19 23.55
N ILE A 603 15.38 55.70 24.74
CA ILE A 603 15.03 56.60 25.86
C ILE A 603 16.31 56.83 26.61
N GLU A 604 16.93 57.96 26.38
CA GLU A 604 17.82 58.57 27.38
C GLU A 604 17.06 58.73 28.69
N ASN A 605 17.60 58.03 29.70
CA ASN A 605 17.40 58.23 31.13
C ASN A 605 16.14 58.95 31.61
N LYS A 606 15.12 58.19 31.98
CA LYS A 606 14.22 58.54 33.11
C LYS A 606 13.61 57.27 33.71
N TRP A 607 14.06 56.93 34.93
CA TRP A 607 13.51 55.87 35.77
C TRP A 607 12.09 56.21 36.21
N TYR A 608 11.06 55.47 35.75
CA TYR A 608 9.76 55.44 36.40
C TYR A 608 9.56 54.08 37.10
N ARG A 609 9.51 54.15 38.43
CA ARG A 609 9.02 53.05 39.27
C ARG A 609 7.53 52.84 38.97
N ILE A 610 7.15 51.68 38.46
CA ILE A 610 5.75 51.23 38.44
C ILE A 610 5.54 50.52 39.79
N ARG A 611 4.68 51.12 40.65
CA ARG A 611 4.09 50.45 41.81
C ARG A 611 2.98 49.53 41.35
N HIS A 612 2.92 48.33 41.86
CA HIS A 612 1.83 47.38 41.74
C HIS A 612 0.51 47.99 42.24
N VAL A 613 -0.55 47.77 41.46
CA VAL A 613 -1.93 47.61 41.90
C VAL A 613 -2.45 46.30 41.32
#